data_e2d374c602cf7814ecdcf92b2f289e21
#
_entry.id   e2d374c602cf7814ecdcf92b2f289e21
#
_cell.length_a   1.000
_cell.length_b   1.000
_cell.length_c   1.000
_cell.angle_alpha   90.00
_cell.angle_beta   90.00
_cell.angle_gamma   90.00
#
_symmetry.space_group_name_H-M   'P 1'
#
loop_
_entity.id
_entity.type
_entity.pdbx_description
1 polymer ?
#
loop_
_entity_poly.entity_id
_entity_poly.type
_entity_poly.pdbx_seq_one_letter_code
_entity_poly.pdbx_strand_id
1 'polypeptide(L)'
;MRRARLDALPAALLAVVLAGPVTVRAAEDARPPPPPPGFEMESVQLVLLLRAPTWKKLPAEESAALQKQHMAHLTAMGESGKMVVAGPFSDQADPAYRGVCIYRVGSVAEARALAEQDPIVKAGQLRVEAMTWWFGKGYMTFPKAAEKAPETPAERKAAP
;
A
#
# COMPACT_ATOMS: atom_id res chain seq x y z
N MET A 1 -32.46 40.40 59.41
CA MET A 1 -31.30 39.52 59.57
C MET A 1 -31.51 38.27 58.76
N ARG A 2 -30.96 38.16 57.53
CA ARG A 2 -31.04 36.95 56.75
C ARG A 2 -29.58 36.47 56.47
N ARG A 3 -29.23 35.31 56.97
CA ARG A 3 -27.92 34.70 56.81
C ARG A 3 -27.83 34.07 55.41
N ALA A 4 -26.88 34.49 54.62
CA ALA A 4 -26.52 33.85 53.36
C ALA A 4 -25.80 32.52 53.62
N ARG A 5 -26.26 31.45 52.98
CA ARG A 5 -25.59 30.17 52.96
C ARG A 5 -24.62 30.18 51.78
N LEU A 6 -23.35 29.90 52.06
CA LEU A 6 -22.31 29.61 51.05
C LEU A 6 -22.48 28.15 50.65
N ASP A 7 -22.92 27.94 49.42
CA ASP A 7 -22.92 26.61 48.78
C ASP A 7 -21.53 26.30 48.29
N ALA A 8 -20.98 25.22 48.80
CA ALA A 8 -19.68 24.69 48.40
C ALA A 8 -19.77 24.01 47.03
N LEU A 9 -18.90 24.43 46.06
CA LEU A 9 -18.72 23.81 44.77
C LEU A 9 -17.96 22.49 44.92
N PRO A 10 -18.36 21.41 44.23
CA PRO A 10 -17.62 20.16 44.27
C PRO A 10 -16.36 20.27 43.42
N ALA A 11 -15.23 19.88 43.99
CA ALA A 11 -13.94 19.74 43.28
C ALA A 11 -14.05 18.62 42.24
N ALA A 12 -13.98 18.95 40.98
CA ALA A 12 -13.86 17.98 39.90
C ALA A 12 -12.47 17.33 39.94
N LEU A 13 -12.41 16.04 40.24
CA LEU A 13 -11.23 15.22 40.12
C LEU A 13 -10.91 15.05 38.60
N LEU A 14 -9.85 15.69 38.17
CA LEU A 14 -9.29 15.48 36.83
C LEU A 14 -8.51 14.15 36.83
N ALA A 15 -9.11 13.09 36.30
CA ALA A 15 -8.42 11.81 36.08
C ALA A 15 -7.48 11.96 34.90
N VAL A 16 -6.17 12.09 35.18
CA VAL A 16 -5.11 11.99 34.15
C VAL A 16 -4.97 10.52 33.78
N VAL A 17 -5.50 10.14 32.64
CA VAL A 17 -5.24 8.83 32.03
C VAL A 17 -3.84 8.88 31.42
N LEU A 18 -2.88 8.30 32.11
CA LEU A 18 -1.55 8.02 31.56
C LEU A 18 -1.66 6.90 30.53
N ALA A 19 -1.81 7.27 29.27
CA ALA A 19 -1.66 6.34 28.15
C ALA A 19 -0.19 5.91 28.07
N GLY A 20 0.13 4.73 28.60
CA GLY A 20 1.44 4.12 28.46
C GLY A 20 1.72 3.72 26.99
N PRO A 21 2.98 3.53 26.61
CA PRO A 21 3.35 3.21 25.21
C PRO A 21 2.97 1.76 24.88
N VAL A 22 1.88 1.59 24.12
CA VAL A 22 1.37 0.27 23.66
C VAL A 22 2.00 -0.18 22.33
N THR A 23 3.02 0.49 21.81
CA THR A 23 3.37 0.38 20.38
C THR A 23 4.57 -0.48 20.01
N VAL A 24 5.32 -1.06 20.95
CA VAL A 24 6.55 -1.79 20.57
C VAL A 24 6.32 -3.31 20.38
N ARG A 25 5.37 -3.89 21.07
CA ARG A 25 5.19 -5.35 21.07
C ARG A 25 4.50 -5.92 19.82
N ALA A 26 3.59 -5.17 19.20
CA ALA A 26 2.85 -5.62 18.02
C ALA A 26 3.72 -5.76 16.74
N ALA A 27 4.81 -5.02 16.64
CA ALA A 27 5.72 -5.09 15.49
C ALA A 27 6.71 -6.29 15.58
N GLU A 28 6.98 -6.75 16.77
CA GLU A 28 7.88 -7.89 17.03
C GLU A 28 7.17 -9.22 16.78
N ASP A 29 5.89 -9.33 17.15
CA ASP A 29 5.04 -10.50 16.91
C ASP A 29 4.71 -10.70 15.41
N ALA A 30 4.85 -9.66 14.57
CA ALA A 30 4.62 -9.74 13.13
C ALA A 30 5.87 -10.20 12.33
N ARG A 31 7.02 -10.36 12.99
CA ARG A 31 8.22 -10.85 12.32
C ARG A 31 8.12 -12.36 12.10
N PRO A 32 8.32 -12.83 10.86
CA PRO A 32 8.35 -14.27 10.61
C PRO A 32 9.49 -14.93 11.40
N PRO A 33 9.33 -16.20 11.79
CA PRO A 33 10.40 -16.94 12.45
C PRO A 33 11.64 -16.95 11.55
N PRO A 34 12.85 -17.03 12.14
CA PRO A 34 14.08 -17.12 11.36
C PRO A 34 14.06 -18.38 10.48
N PRO A 35 14.61 -18.28 9.26
CA PRO A 35 14.70 -19.44 8.37
C PRO A 35 15.58 -20.53 8.96
N PRO A 36 15.40 -21.79 8.54
CA PRO A 36 16.26 -22.88 8.94
C PRO A 36 17.74 -22.61 8.58
N PRO A 37 18.71 -23.19 9.32
CA PRO A 37 20.11 -23.06 8.98
C PRO A 37 20.40 -23.47 7.53
N GLY A 38 21.15 -22.64 6.79
CA GLY A 38 21.46 -22.88 5.37
C GLY A 38 20.41 -22.46 4.37
N PHE A 39 19.24 -21.97 4.81
CA PHE A 39 18.20 -21.43 3.93
C PHE A 39 18.37 -19.91 3.78
N GLU A 40 18.75 -19.47 2.57
CA GLU A 40 18.90 -18.05 2.28
C GLU A 40 17.54 -17.45 1.87
N MET A 41 17.24 -16.28 2.42
CA MET A 41 16.05 -15.50 2.11
C MET A 41 16.43 -14.24 1.35
N GLU A 42 15.53 -13.81 0.47
CA GLU A 42 15.52 -12.49 -0.12
C GLU A 42 14.15 -11.84 0.05
N SER A 43 14.07 -10.54 -0.14
CA SER A 43 12.81 -9.82 0.03
C SER A 43 12.56 -8.78 -1.04
N VAL A 44 11.29 -8.50 -1.23
CA VAL A 44 10.76 -7.38 -2.01
C VAL A 44 9.74 -6.63 -1.19
N GLN A 45 9.33 -5.46 -1.66
CA GLN A 45 8.24 -4.72 -1.07
C GLN A 45 6.96 -5.00 -1.86
N LEU A 46 5.99 -5.63 -1.22
CA LEU A 46 4.68 -5.92 -1.79
C LEU A 46 3.74 -4.78 -1.44
N VAL A 47 3.09 -4.22 -2.44
CA VAL A 47 2.08 -3.18 -2.29
C VAL A 47 0.75 -3.69 -2.82
N LEU A 48 -0.22 -3.79 -1.94
CA LEU A 48 -1.61 -4.08 -2.29
C LEU A 48 -2.32 -2.79 -2.64
N LEU A 49 -3.02 -2.80 -3.77
CA LEU A 49 -3.95 -1.74 -4.16
C LEU A 49 -5.36 -2.16 -3.73
N LEU A 50 -5.95 -1.38 -2.85
CA LEU A 50 -7.30 -1.64 -2.33
C LEU A 50 -8.22 -0.48 -2.68
N ARG A 51 -9.51 -0.78 -2.82
CA ARG A 51 -10.53 0.26 -2.94
C ARG A 51 -10.45 1.20 -1.73
N ALA A 52 -10.37 2.50 -1.98
CA ALA A 52 -10.32 3.46 -0.90
C ALA A 52 -11.71 3.64 -0.24
N PRO A 53 -11.78 4.02 1.03
CA PRO A 53 -13.04 4.38 1.68
C PRO A 53 -13.76 5.56 0.98
N THR A 54 -12.98 6.42 0.34
CA THR A 54 -13.45 7.58 -0.44
C THR A 54 -13.86 7.23 -1.87
N TRP A 55 -13.77 5.95 -2.27
CA TRP A 55 -14.13 5.51 -3.60
C TRP A 55 -15.56 5.92 -3.98
N LYS A 56 -15.72 6.43 -5.18
CA LYS A 56 -17.01 6.71 -5.79
C LYS A 56 -16.99 6.30 -7.26
N LYS A 57 -18.16 5.96 -7.79
CA LYS A 57 -18.28 5.71 -9.23
C LYS A 57 -18.05 7.02 -9.97
N LEU A 58 -17.08 7.05 -10.86
CA LEU A 58 -16.77 8.18 -11.72
C LEU A 58 -17.57 8.08 -13.03
N PRO A 59 -17.84 9.21 -13.70
CA PRO A 59 -18.27 9.23 -15.10
C PRO A 59 -17.30 8.46 -15.99
N ALA A 60 -17.79 7.87 -17.08
CA ALA A 60 -17.00 6.98 -17.92
C ALA A 60 -15.74 7.67 -18.48
N GLU A 61 -15.85 8.91 -18.93
CA GLU A 61 -14.74 9.69 -19.47
C GLU A 61 -13.68 9.99 -18.42
N GLU A 62 -14.10 10.42 -17.21
CA GLU A 62 -13.18 10.69 -16.09
C GLU A 62 -12.47 9.41 -15.65
N SER A 63 -13.22 8.29 -15.57
CA SER A 63 -12.64 6.98 -15.24
C SER A 63 -11.61 6.54 -16.28
N ALA A 64 -11.87 6.71 -17.56
CA ALA A 64 -10.94 6.36 -18.64
C ALA A 64 -9.68 7.24 -18.63
N ALA A 65 -9.84 8.55 -18.39
CA ALA A 65 -8.71 9.48 -18.27
C ALA A 65 -7.82 9.12 -17.08
N LEU A 66 -8.42 8.82 -15.92
CA LEU A 66 -7.69 8.42 -14.73
C LEU A 66 -6.98 7.07 -14.92
N GLN A 67 -7.64 6.10 -15.56
CA GLN A 67 -7.02 4.81 -15.91
C GLN A 67 -5.80 4.99 -16.82
N LYS A 68 -5.88 5.87 -17.81
CA LYS A 68 -4.73 6.18 -18.69
C LYS A 68 -3.54 6.74 -17.89
N GLN A 69 -3.79 7.64 -16.94
CA GLN A 69 -2.75 8.20 -16.08
C GLN A 69 -2.15 7.14 -15.14
N HIS A 70 -2.99 6.26 -14.59
CA HIS A 70 -2.55 5.12 -13.79
C HIS A 70 -1.61 4.21 -14.60
N MET A 71 -2.00 3.81 -15.81
CA MET A 71 -1.16 2.97 -16.66
C MET A 71 0.18 3.63 -17.01
N ALA A 72 0.18 4.94 -17.28
CA ALA A 72 1.41 5.69 -17.53
C ALA A 72 2.34 5.70 -16.30
N HIS A 73 1.77 5.84 -15.09
CA HIS A 73 2.55 5.75 -13.85
C HIS A 73 3.16 4.35 -13.67
N LEU A 74 2.38 3.28 -13.87
CA LEU A 74 2.90 1.90 -13.76
C LEU A 74 4.02 1.65 -14.78
N THR A 75 3.87 2.12 -16.01
CA THR A 75 4.89 2.03 -17.05
C THR A 75 6.19 2.72 -16.62
N ALA A 76 6.10 3.97 -16.16
CA ALA A 76 7.26 4.72 -15.68
C ALA A 76 7.96 4.03 -14.49
N MET A 77 7.19 3.45 -13.55
CA MET A 77 7.75 2.69 -12.44
C MET A 77 8.45 1.41 -12.91
N GLY A 78 7.90 0.71 -13.90
CA GLY A 78 8.54 -0.46 -14.52
C GLY A 78 9.84 -0.09 -15.23
N GLU A 79 9.82 0.96 -16.07
CA GLU A 79 11.00 1.45 -16.80
C GLU A 79 12.11 1.92 -15.85
N SER A 80 11.77 2.49 -14.71
CA SER A 80 12.75 2.86 -13.68
C SER A 80 13.43 1.65 -13.02
N GLY A 81 12.91 0.43 -13.22
CA GLY A 81 13.35 -0.80 -12.56
C GLY A 81 13.00 -0.90 -11.07
N LYS A 82 12.30 0.10 -10.53
CA LYS A 82 11.87 0.07 -9.12
C LYS A 82 10.68 -0.85 -8.90
N MET A 83 9.74 -0.89 -9.84
CA MET A 83 8.63 -1.82 -9.85
C MET A 83 8.89 -2.94 -10.84
N VAL A 84 8.76 -4.18 -10.43
CA VAL A 84 9.10 -5.36 -11.24
C VAL A 84 7.88 -6.17 -11.66
N VAL A 85 6.76 -6.02 -10.94
CA VAL A 85 5.48 -6.67 -11.26
C VAL A 85 4.36 -5.71 -10.87
N ALA A 86 3.33 -5.62 -11.71
CA ALA A 86 2.06 -5.01 -11.39
C ALA A 86 0.94 -5.75 -12.11
N GLY A 87 -0.20 -5.89 -11.45
CA GLY A 87 -1.37 -6.52 -12.06
C GLY A 87 -2.63 -6.44 -11.22
N PRO A 88 -3.80 -6.49 -11.87
CA PRO A 88 -5.08 -6.56 -11.17
C PRO A 88 -5.33 -7.96 -10.61
N PHE A 89 -6.15 -8.03 -9.56
CA PHE A 89 -6.75 -9.28 -9.12
C PHE A 89 -8.05 -9.55 -9.90
N SER A 90 -8.36 -10.84 -10.10
CA SER A 90 -9.66 -11.35 -10.55
C SER A 90 -10.13 -12.42 -9.60
N ASP A 91 -11.45 -12.60 -9.51
CA ASP A 91 -12.10 -13.67 -8.73
C ASP A 91 -11.82 -13.65 -7.22
N GLN A 92 -11.35 -12.50 -6.69
CA GLN A 92 -11.11 -12.31 -5.27
C GLN A 92 -12.43 -12.27 -4.48
N ALA A 93 -12.46 -12.95 -3.32
CA ALA A 93 -13.63 -13.00 -2.44
C ALA A 93 -14.01 -11.61 -1.88
N ASP A 94 -13.01 -10.78 -1.54
CA ASP A 94 -13.22 -9.41 -1.10
C ASP A 94 -12.96 -8.44 -2.27
N PRO A 95 -14.00 -7.75 -2.76
CA PRO A 95 -13.89 -6.78 -3.86
C PRO A 95 -13.05 -5.52 -3.50
N ALA A 96 -12.67 -5.37 -2.25
CA ALA A 96 -11.75 -4.30 -1.84
C ALA A 96 -10.36 -4.49 -2.45
N TYR A 97 -9.89 -5.72 -2.59
CA TYR A 97 -8.61 -6.03 -3.23
C TYR A 97 -8.69 -5.78 -4.73
N ARG A 98 -7.83 -4.91 -5.27
CA ARG A 98 -7.87 -4.49 -6.67
C ARG A 98 -6.67 -4.95 -7.48
N GLY A 99 -5.50 -5.04 -6.86
CA GLY A 99 -4.29 -5.45 -7.54
C GLY A 99 -3.08 -5.45 -6.61
N VAL A 100 -1.94 -5.83 -7.17
CA VAL A 100 -0.65 -5.89 -6.49
C VAL A 100 0.42 -5.24 -7.34
N CYS A 101 1.36 -4.55 -6.68
CA CYS A 101 2.61 -4.11 -7.25
C CYS A 101 3.77 -4.67 -6.40
N ILE A 102 4.83 -5.12 -7.06
CA ILE A 102 6.05 -5.59 -6.39
C ILE A 102 7.17 -4.62 -6.71
N TYR A 103 7.77 -4.06 -5.65
CA TYR A 103 8.86 -3.10 -5.73
C TYR A 103 10.17 -3.72 -5.24
N ARG A 104 11.26 -3.48 -5.98
CA ARG A 104 12.63 -3.78 -5.58
C ARG A 104 13.32 -2.49 -5.13
N VAL A 105 12.97 -2.06 -3.93
CA VAL A 105 13.49 -0.84 -3.28
C VAL A 105 13.91 -1.14 -1.85
N GLY A 106 14.67 -0.23 -1.26
CA GLY A 106 15.33 -0.46 0.02
C GLY A 106 14.41 -0.56 1.25
N SER A 107 13.17 -0.06 1.15
CA SER A 107 12.27 -0.05 2.30
C SER A 107 10.79 -0.04 1.92
N VAL A 108 9.95 -0.50 2.87
CA VAL A 108 8.48 -0.38 2.78
C VAL A 108 8.04 1.08 2.64
N ALA A 109 8.72 2.01 3.33
CA ALA A 109 8.41 3.43 3.26
C ALA A 109 8.63 4.01 1.86
N GLU A 110 9.72 3.61 1.19
CA GLU A 110 10.00 4.00 -0.20
C GLU A 110 8.96 3.43 -1.16
N ALA A 111 8.64 2.14 -1.05
CA ALA A 111 7.64 1.49 -1.89
C ALA A 111 6.26 2.16 -1.74
N ARG A 112 5.85 2.44 -0.50
CA ARG A 112 4.62 3.16 -0.21
C ARG A 112 4.61 4.54 -0.85
N ALA A 113 5.67 5.32 -0.66
CA ALA A 113 5.78 6.67 -1.23
C ALA A 113 5.71 6.68 -2.76
N LEU A 114 6.29 5.68 -3.43
CA LEU A 114 6.19 5.52 -4.87
C LEU A 114 4.76 5.15 -5.32
N ALA A 115 4.12 4.22 -4.64
CA ALA A 115 2.75 3.81 -4.96
C ALA A 115 1.72 4.92 -4.69
N GLU A 116 1.92 5.73 -3.67
CA GLU A 116 1.08 6.89 -3.34
C GLU A 116 1.19 8.03 -4.37
N GLN A 117 2.20 7.99 -5.25
CA GLN A 117 2.29 8.93 -6.38
C GLN A 117 1.34 8.60 -7.53
N ASP A 118 0.77 7.39 -7.54
CA ASP A 118 -0.17 6.97 -8.56
C ASP A 118 -1.40 7.90 -8.61
N PRO A 119 -1.77 8.41 -9.78
CA PRO A 119 -2.94 9.28 -9.95
C PRO A 119 -4.25 8.69 -9.42
N ILE A 120 -4.45 7.38 -9.55
CA ILE A 120 -5.67 6.72 -9.06
C ILE A 120 -5.73 6.66 -7.53
N VAL A 121 -4.56 6.60 -6.86
CA VAL A 121 -4.44 6.70 -5.40
C VAL A 121 -4.65 8.14 -4.95
N LYS A 122 -4.00 9.11 -5.61
CA LYS A 122 -4.18 10.55 -5.33
C LYS A 122 -5.62 11.01 -5.51
N ALA A 123 -6.34 10.43 -6.47
CA ALA A 123 -7.76 10.71 -6.68
C ALA A 123 -8.68 10.05 -5.64
N GLY A 124 -8.15 9.32 -4.65
CA GLY A 124 -8.91 8.66 -3.61
C GLY A 124 -9.77 7.49 -4.10
N GLN A 125 -9.46 6.92 -5.26
CA GLN A 125 -10.12 5.73 -5.78
C GLN A 125 -9.52 4.46 -5.21
N LEU A 126 -8.19 4.46 -5.01
CA LEU A 126 -7.46 3.39 -4.35
C LEU A 126 -6.69 3.91 -3.13
N ARG A 127 -6.41 3.01 -2.22
CA ARG A 127 -5.44 3.16 -1.13
C ARG A 127 -4.39 2.07 -1.23
N VAL A 128 -3.25 2.26 -0.59
CA VAL A 128 -2.14 1.32 -0.61
C VAL A 128 -1.90 0.70 0.77
N GLU A 129 -1.60 -0.59 0.78
CA GLU A 129 -0.97 -1.27 1.91
C GLU A 129 0.37 -1.81 1.45
N ALA A 130 1.44 -1.49 2.17
CA ALA A 130 2.79 -1.89 1.80
C ALA A 130 3.39 -2.73 2.93
N MET A 131 4.06 -3.81 2.55
CA MET A 131 4.71 -4.74 3.46
C MET A 131 5.96 -5.36 2.83
N THR A 132 6.90 -5.83 3.64
CA THR A 132 8.01 -6.65 3.16
C THR A 132 7.55 -8.08 2.98
N TRP A 133 7.79 -8.64 1.80
CA TRP A 133 7.54 -10.04 1.51
C TRP A 133 8.86 -10.80 1.38
N TRP A 134 9.04 -11.79 2.24
CA TRP A 134 10.21 -12.65 2.26
C TRP A 134 9.93 -13.96 1.53
N PHE A 135 10.91 -14.44 0.77
CA PHE A 135 10.85 -15.73 0.07
C PHE A 135 12.25 -16.33 -0.07
N GLY A 136 12.33 -17.61 -0.42
CA GLY A 136 13.60 -18.29 -0.64
C GLY A 136 14.38 -17.66 -1.79
N LYS A 137 15.67 -17.42 -1.57
CA LYS A 137 16.56 -16.85 -2.59
C LYS A 137 16.57 -17.71 -3.84
N GLY A 138 16.42 -17.07 -4.99
CA GLY A 138 16.38 -17.73 -6.29
C GLY A 138 15.04 -18.33 -6.69
N TYR A 139 13.99 -18.23 -5.85
CA TYR A 139 12.66 -18.72 -6.22
C TYR A 139 11.95 -17.81 -7.22
N MET A 140 12.35 -16.55 -7.30
CA MET A 140 11.83 -15.61 -8.27
C MET A 140 12.98 -14.97 -9.06
N THR A 141 12.77 -14.84 -10.37
CA THR A 141 13.65 -14.09 -11.26
C THR A 141 12.88 -12.89 -11.77
N PHE A 142 13.41 -11.70 -11.54
CA PHE A 142 12.82 -10.46 -12.02
C PHE A 142 13.53 -9.97 -13.27
N PRO A 143 12.82 -9.36 -14.24
CA PRO A 143 13.44 -8.76 -15.39
C PRO A 143 14.44 -7.67 -14.96
N LYS A 144 15.52 -7.52 -15.74
CA LYS A 144 16.42 -6.38 -15.57
C LYS A 144 15.69 -5.11 -15.99
N ALA A 145 16.00 -3.99 -15.32
CA ALA A 145 15.34 -2.68 -15.51
C ALA A 145 15.28 -2.15 -16.95
N ALA A 146 16.04 -2.73 -17.89
CA ALA A 146 16.12 -2.31 -19.30
C ALA A 146 15.42 -3.27 -20.27
N GLU A 147 14.83 -4.36 -19.79
CA GLU A 147 14.12 -5.28 -20.68
C GLU A 147 12.67 -4.81 -20.75
N LYS A 148 12.31 -4.23 -21.90
CA LYS A 148 10.94 -3.75 -22.18
C LYS A 148 9.94 -4.87 -21.86
N ALA A 149 8.96 -4.56 -21.04
CA ALA A 149 7.88 -5.51 -20.77
C ALA A 149 7.31 -6.02 -22.10
N PRO A 150 6.98 -7.33 -22.20
CA PRO A 150 6.39 -7.87 -23.43
C PRO A 150 5.11 -7.09 -23.74
N GLU A 151 4.96 -6.68 -25.00
CA GLU A 151 3.77 -5.96 -25.47
C GLU A 151 2.52 -6.79 -25.17
N THR A 152 1.55 -6.14 -24.59
CA THR A 152 0.26 -6.78 -24.32
C THR A 152 -0.41 -7.18 -25.64
N PRO A 153 -1.31 -8.18 -25.64
CA PRO A 153 -2.05 -8.54 -26.86
C PRO A 153 -2.80 -7.37 -27.49
N ALA A 154 -3.18 -6.36 -26.72
CA ALA A 154 -3.83 -5.13 -27.21
C ALA A 154 -2.86 -4.20 -27.93
N GLU A 155 -1.63 -4.05 -27.44
CA GLU A 155 -0.59 -3.22 -28.08
C GLU A 155 -0.10 -3.86 -29.39
N ARG A 156 0.02 -5.20 -29.44
CA ARG A 156 0.34 -5.93 -30.67
C ARG A 156 -0.71 -5.77 -31.76
N LYS A 157 -1.97 -5.55 -31.40
CA LYS A 157 -3.08 -5.37 -32.36
C LYS A 157 -3.21 -3.92 -32.85
N ALA A 158 -2.58 -2.96 -32.18
CA ALA A 158 -2.59 -1.53 -32.50
C ALA A 158 -1.34 -1.06 -33.26
N ALA A 159 -0.35 -1.91 -33.47
CA ALA A 159 0.82 -1.62 -34.29
C ALA A 159 0.38 -1.63 -35.78
N PRO A 160 0.78 -0.62 -36.59
CA PRO A 160 0.39 -0.45 -37.98
C PRO A 160 0.93 -1.57 -38.88
#